data_eb4e2958d5b88e253b029e3ba8da8f23
#
_entry.id   eb4e2958d5b88e253b029e3ba8da8f23
#
_cell.length_a   1.000
_cell.length_b   1.000
_cell.length_c   1.000
_cell.angle_alpha   90.00
_cell.angle_beta   90.00
_cell.angle_gamma   90.00
#
_symmetry.space_group_name_H-M   'P 1'
#
loop_
_entity.id
_entity.type
_entity.pdbx_description
1 polymer ?
#
loop_
_entity_poly.entity_id
_entity_poly.type
_entity_poly.pdbx_seq_one_letter_code
_entity_poly.pdbx_strand_id
1 'polypeptide(L)'
;MNRQPEVWIIDDDRSIRWVLEKALSQATIATHSFETGDKALARLKRERPDVIITDIRMPGTDGLALLEQVQHSDPALPVIIMTAYADLDRAVAAYQGGAFEYLPKPFDIDEAVAIVRRALAKTDESLLPPVSAGAPRVTADIIGAAPAMQEVFRAIGRLSKSNMTVLLTGESGTGKELVARALHRHSPRAAKPFIALNTAAIPRELLESELFGHERGSFTGATAQRVGRFEQAEGGTLFLDEIGDMPAELQTRLLRVLAEGDFYRVGGHHPVHVDVRVIAATHQDLERRVKENSFREDLFHRLNVIRLQLPPLRERIEDIPELTEHFLRMTAKELDVEPKRLSPKALEAFRAYGWPGNVRQLENVCRRVTIMAPTQTIELHDLPRELTADPATETVQSDRLGTDWEVALRRWAEHHAQSSPIPILDEAVPKFEKTMIRVALARTHGRRHDAARVLGWASNALTRDVQELGFAL
;
A
#
# COMPACT_ATOMS: atom_id res chain seq x y z
N MET A 1 20.88 -36.45 28.20
CA MET A 1 21.90 -35.56 27.63
C MET A 1 21.22 -34.70 26.61
N ASN A 2 21.02 -33.41 26.88
CA ASN A 2 20.47 -32.49 25.88
C ASN A 2 21.47 -32.37 24.73
N ARG A 3 21.11 -32.90 23.55
CA ARG A 3 21.90 -32.70 22.33
C ARG A 3 21.82 -31.18 22.00
N GLN A 4 22.96 -30.58 21.77
CA GLN A 4 23.05 -29.19 21.34
C GLN A 4 22.36 -29.08 19.96
N PRO A 5 21.40 -28.14 19.74
CA PRO A 5 20.73 -28.04 18.46
C PRO A 5 21.72 -27.71 17.36
N GLU A 6 21.57 -28.35 16.19
CA GLU A 6 22.46 -28.21 15.04
C GLU A 6 21.73 -27.59 13.87
N VAL A 7 22.31 -26.50 13.32
CA VAL A 7 21.75 -25.75 12.18
C VAL A 7 22.71 -25.89 10.99
N TRP A 8 22.16 -26.24 9.84
CA TRP A 8 22.93 -26.27 8.60
C TRP A 8 22.72 -24.97 7.81
N ILE A 9 23.84 -24.35 7.39
CA ILE A 9 23.89 -23.11 6.62
C ILE A 9 24.39 -23.44 5.23
N ILE A 10 23.57 -23.13 4.20
CA ILE A 10 23.88 -23.45 2.81
C ILE A 10 23.84 -22.17 1.99
N ASP A 11 25.01 -21.71 1.56
CA ASP A 11 25.15 -20.45 0.80
C ASP A 11 26.46 -20.51 0.03
N ASP A 12 26.57 -20.02 -1.18
CA ASP A 12 27.81 -19.98 -1.94
C ASP A 12 28.74 -18.86 -1.47
N ASP A 13 28.20 -17.79 -0.87
CA ASP A 13 28.99 -16.69 -0.28
C ASP A 13 29.57 -17.07 1.07
N ARG A 14 30.90 -17.15 1.09
CA ARG A 14 31.68 -17.46 2.31
C ARG A 14 31.47 -16.43 3.43
N SER A 15 31.26 -15.16 3.07
CA SER A 15 31.10 -14.08 4.05
C SER A 15 29.80 -14.24 4.82
N ILE A 16 28.72 -14.59 4.12
CA ILE A 16 27.40 -14.83 4.72
C ILE A 16 27.45 -16.05 5.63
N ARG A 17 28.04 -17.15 5.17
CA ARG A 17 28.21 -18.34 6.01
C ARG A 17 28.96 -18.00 7.30
N TRP A 18 30.08 -17.28 7.20
CA TRP A 18 30.88 -16.89 8.37
C TRP A 18 30.12 -16.00 9.36
N VAL A 19 29.35 -15.03 8.86
CA VAL A 19 28.52 -14.14 9.70
C VAL A 19 27.46 -14.93 10.47
N LEU A 20 26.74 -15.83 9.79
CA LEU A 20 25.73 -16.67 10.41
C LEU A 20 26.32 -17.68 11.39
N GLU A 21 27.41 -18.32 11.05
CA GLU A 21 28.16 -19.24 11.96
C GLU A 21 28.53 -18.52 13.25
N LYS A 22 29.09 -17.32 13.14
CA LYS A 22 29.54 -16.53 14.29
C LYS A 22 28.35 -16.11 15.16
N ALA A 23 27.26 -15.65 14.54
CA ALA A 23 26.05 -15.21 15.24
C ALA A 23 25.37 -16.38 15.98
N LEU A 24 25.20 -17.51 15.32
CA LEU A 24 24.57 -18.70 15.92
C LEU A 24 25.42 -19.34 16.99
N SER A 25 26.77 -19.33 16.82
CA SER A 25 27.71 -19.77 17.85
C SER A 25 27.60 -18.90 19.11
N GLN A 26 27.46 -17.58 18.99
CA GLN A 26 27.25 -16.70 20.14
C GLN A 26 25.89 -16.98 20.83
N ALA A 27 24.90 -17.48 20.09
CA ALA A 27 23.63 -17.91 20.61
C ALA A 27 23.63 -19.36 21.16
N THR A 28 24.81 -20.02 21.28
CA THR A 28 24.99 -21.41 21.74
C THR A 28 24.29 -22.46 20.85
N ILE A 29 24.23 -22.20 19.55
CA ILE A 29 23.68 -23.10 18.52
C ILE A 29 24.83 -23.65 17.70
N ALA A 30 24.94 -24.98 17.56
CA ALA A 30 25.96 -25.63 16.74
C ALA A 30 25.60 -25.42 15.24
N THR A 31 26.63 -25.18 14.42
CA THR A 31 26.42 -24.91 12.98
C THR A 31 27.32 -25.79 12.13
N HIS A 32 26.81 -26.17 10.95
CA HIS A 32 27.59 -26.78 9.89
C HIS A 32 27.29 -26.09 8.57
N SER A 33 28.30 -25.66 7.80
CA SER A 33 28.12 -24.92 6.58
C SER A 33 28.46 -25.67 5.32
N PHE A 34 27.75 -25.38 4.24
CA PHE A 34 27.94 -25.98 2.92
C PHE A 34 27.95 -24.86 1.86
N GLU A 35 28.79 -25.05 0.83
CA GLU A 35 28.91 -24.13 -0.29
C GLU A 35 27.85 -24.38 -1.39
N THR A 36 27.24 -25.59 -1.41
CA THR A 36 26.27 -25.99 -2.43
C THR A 36 25.18 -26.88 -1.84
N GLY A 37 23.99 -26.84 -2.43
CA GLY A 37 22.89 -27.70 -2.07
C GLY A 37 23.16 -29.18 -2.21
N ASP A 38 23.95 -29.56 -3.25
CA ASP A 38 24.31 -30.97 -3.49
C ASP A 38 25.12 -31.58 -2.34
N LYS A 39 26.08 -30.84 -1.77
CA LYS A 39 26.85 -31.28 -0.62
C LYS A 39 25.99 -31.48 0.62
N ALA A 40 25.07 -30.57 0.86
CA ALA A 40 24.12 -30.66 1.96
C ALA A 40 23.16 -31.87 1.79
N LEU A 41 22.62 -32.07 0.61
CA LEU A 41 21.75 -33.22 0.31
C LEU A 41 22.46 -34.56 0.44
N ALA A 42 23.75 -34.64 0.02
CA ALA A 42 24.54 -35.85 0.20
C ALA A 42 24.74 -36.19 1.67
N ARG A 43 24.92 -35.17 2.53
CA ARG A 43 25.08 -35.36 3.98
C ARG A 43 23.72 -35.65 4.67
N LEU A 44 22.62 -35.05 4.20
CA LEU A 44 21.29 -35.28 4.74
C LEU A 44 20.85 -36.76 4.70
N LYS A 45 21.42 -37.55 3.78
CA LYS A 45 21.21 -39.00 3.71
C LYS A 45 21.74 -39.76 4.93
N ARG A 46 22.64 -39.14 5.72
CA ARG A 46 23.38 -39.79 6.82
C ARG A 46 23.17 -39.08 8.16
N GLU A 47 22.95 -37.80 8.14
CA GLU A 47 22.83 -36.95 9.33
C GLU A 47 21.62 -36.02 9.16
N ARG A 48 20.96 -35.71 10.27
CA ARG A 48 19.75 -34.83 10.28
C ARG A 48 20.04 -33.62 11.16
N PRO A 49 20.04 -32.38 10.60
CA PRO A 49 20.07 -31.16 11.39
C PRO A 49 18.70 -30.89 12.03
N ASP A 50 18.63 -29.96 12.96
CA ASP A 50 17.39 -29.50 13.57
C ASP A 50 16.73 -28.37 12.73
N VAL A 51 17.53 -27.57 11.98
CA VAL A 51 17.08 -26.52 11.07
C VAL A 51 18.03 -26.42 9.87
N ILE A 52 17.50 -26.10 8.70
CA ILE A 52 18.29 -25.73 7.51
C ILE A 52 18.05 -24.26 7.20
N ILE A 53 19.14 -23.50 6.93
CA ILE A 53 19.12 -22.17 6.34
C ILE A 53 19.77 -22.28 4.97
N THR A 54 19.09 -21.90 3.89
CA THR A 54 19.64 -22.02 2.54
C THR A 54 19.39 -20.77 1.70
N ASP A 55 20.40 -20.36 0.92
CA ASP A 55 20.18 -19.37 -0.14
C ASP A 55 19.37 -19.97 -1.27
N ILE A 56 18.61 -19.14 -2.00
CA ILE A 56 17.88 -19.57 -3.20
C ILE A 56 18.84 -19.78 -4.36
N ARG A 57 19.75 -18.82 -4.61
CA ARG A 57 20.61 -18.84 -5.79
C ARG A 57 21.98 -19.40 -5.46
N MET A 58 22.19 -20.67 -5.76
CA MET A 58 23.47 -21.34 -5.58
C MET A 58 23.84 -22.14 -6.85
N PRO A 59 25.11 -22.36 -7.12
CA PRO A 59 25.59 -23.28 -8.14
C PRO A 59 25.10 -24.71 -7.86
N GLY A 60 24.63 -25.43 -8.88
CA GLY A 60 24.07 -26.79 -8.76
C GLY A 60 22.61 -26.78 -8.34
N THR A 61 22.27 -27.53 -7.30
CA THR A 61 20.90 -27.55 -6.75
C THR A 61 20.59 -26.23 -6.06
N ASP A 62 19.61 -25.48 -6.56
CA ASP A 62 19.14 -24.24 -5.95
C ASP A 62 18.36 -24.47 -4.64
N GLY A 63 18.17 -23.41 -3.83
CA GLY A 63 17.54 -23.52 -2.52
C GLY A 63 16.08 -23.95 -2.56
N LEU A 64 15.33 -23.64 -3.61
CA LEU A 64 13.92 -24.07 -3.76
C LEU A 64 13.85 -25.56 -4.13
N ALA A 65 14.72 -26.03 -5.02
CA ALA A 65 14.82 -27.45 -5.35
C ALA A 65 15.30 -28.27 -4.15
N LEU A 66 16.22 -27.72 -3.33
CA LEU A 66 16.64 -28.31 -2.07
C LEU A 66 15.47 -28.40 -1.08
N LEU A 67 14.70 -27.31 -0.92
CA LEU A 67 13.50 -27.29 -0.07
C LEU A 67 12.52 -28.38 -0.48
N GLU A 68 12.23 -28.51 -1.78
CA GLU A 68 11.31 -29.54 -2.30
C GLU A 68 11.79 -30.95 -1.94
N GLN A 69 13.09 -31.24 -2.11
CA GLN A 69 13.65 -32.54 -1.76
C GLN A 69 13.60 -32.81 -0.25
N VAL A 70 13.90 -31.79 0.57
CA VAL A 70 13.79 -31.91 2.03
C VAL A 70 12.35 -32.16 2.45
N GLN A 71 11.38 -31.43 1.92
CA GLN A 71 9.98 -31.59 2.23
C GLN A 71 9.43 -32.96 1.81
N HIS A 72 9.93 -33.54 0.73
CA HIS A 72 9.60 -34.91 0.33
C HIS A 72 10.16 -35.99 1.27
N SER A 73 11.41 -35.79 1.76
CA SER A 73 12.09 -36.78 2.60
C SER A 73 11.80 -36.62 4.09
N ASP A 74 11.67 -35.39 4.57
CA ASP A 74 11.43 -35.04 5.99
C ASP A 74 10.59 -33.74 6.09
N PRO A 75 9.25 -33.82 5.98
CA PRO A 75 8.37 -32.64 6.07
C PRO A 75 8.43 -31.90 7.42
N ALA A 76 8.93 -32.56 8.46
CA ALA A 76 9.06 -32.00 9.81
C ALA A 76 10.31 -31.13 9.98
N LEU A 77 11.29 -31.23 9.07
CA LEU A 77 12.54 -30.46 9.15
C LEU A 77 12.30 -29.01 8.69
N PRO A 78 12.41 -28.02 9.59
CA PRO A 78 12.22 -26.63 9.21
C PRO A 78 13.34 -26.12 8.31
N VAL A 79 12.96 -25.51 7.19
CA VAL A 79 13.87 -24.89 6.24
C VAL A 79 13.59 -23.40 6.17
N ILE A 80 14.61 -22.59 6.41
CA ILE A 80 14.59 -21.12 6.28
C ILE A 80 15.26 -20.78 4.94
N ILE A 81 14.58 -20.01 4.12
CA ILE A 81 15.06 -19.59 2.79
C ILE A 81 15.64 -18.19 2.88
N MET A 82 16.89 -18.01 2.42
CA MET A 82 17.51 -16.68 2.23
C MET A 82 17.47 -16.27 0.76
N THR A 83 17.36 -14.97 0.49
CA THR A 83 17.43 -14.44 -0.88
C THR A 83 17.97 -13.03 -0.95
N ALA A 84 18.73 -12.75 -2.00
CA ALA A 84 19.32 -11.44 -2.29
C ALA A 84 18.33 -10.42 -2.89
N TYR A 85 17.11 -10.85 -3.28
CA TYR A 85 16.13 -10.00 -3.93
C TYR A 85 14.79 -10.08 -3.22
N ALA A 86 14.22 -8.92 -2.96
CA ALA A 86 12.89 -8.73 -2.42
C ALA A 86 11.82 -9.02 -3.49
N ASP A 87 11.76 -10.27 -3.95
CA ASP A 87 10.85 -10.75 -4.99
C ASP A 87 9.69 -11.49 -4.32
N LEU A 88 8.50 -10.93 -4.46
CA LEU A 88 7.27 -11.50 -3.90
C LEU A 88 7.05 -12.94 -4.40
N ASP A 89 7.23 -13.20 -5.70
CA ASP A 89 6.96 -14.52 -6.28
C ASP A 89 7.86 -15.60 -5.65
N ARG A 90 9.11 -15.26 -5.33
CA ARG A 90 10.05 -16.17 -4.66
C ARG A 90 9.72 -16.38 -3.19
N ALA A 91 9.36 -15.30 -2.47
CA ALA A 91 8.90 -15.42 -1.10
C ALA A 91 7.68 -16.33 -1.01
N VAL A 92 6.72 -16.13 -1.92
CA VAL A 92 5.52 -16.99 -1.99
C VAL A 92 5.86 -18.40 -2.41
N ALA A 93 6.75 -18.61 -3.39
CA ALA A 93 7.20 -19.95 -3.81
C ALA A 93 7.87 -20.71 -2.66
N ALA A 94 8.70 -20.03 -1.84
CA ALA A 94 9.30 -20.62 -0.65
C ALA A 94 8.21 -21.09 0.35
N TYR A 95 7.24 -20.27 0.68
CA TYR A 95 6.14 -20.65 1.58
C TYR A 95 5.24 -21.76 0.99
N GLN A 96 4.92 -21.70 -0.30
CA GLN A 96 4.17 -22.76 -0.98
C GLN A 96 4.95 -24.07 -1.00
N GLY A 97 6.27 -24.01 -1.18
CA GLY A 97 7.17 -25.14 -1.08
C GLY A 97 7.33 -25.72 0.33
N GLY A 98 6.75 -25.09 1.36
CA GLY A 98 6.79 -25.56 2.74
C GLY A 98 7.95 -24.99 3.56
N ALA A 99 8.57 -23.89 3.13
CA ALA A 99 9.56 -23.19 3.96
C ALA A 99 8.96 -22.77 5.31
N PHE A 100 9.74 -22.89 6.36
CA PHE A 100 9.35 -22.46 7.70
C PHE A 100 9.26 -20.92 7.75
N GLU A 101 10.28 -20.25 7.19
CA GLU A 101 10.36 -18.79 7.14
C GLU A 101 11.26 -18.35 5.97
N TYR A 102 11.17 -17.07 5.66
CA TYR A 102 11.91 -16.39 4.60
C TYR A 102 12.74 -15.25 5.21
N LEU A 103 14.02 -15.14 4.84
CA LEU A 103 14.97 -14.16 5.34
C LEU A 103 15.56 -13.36 4.15
N PRO A 104 15.11 -12.10 3.91
CA PRO A 104 15.65 -11.28 2.83
C PRO A 104 17.06 -10.78 3.14
N LYS A 105 17.95 -10.78 2.16
CA LYS A 105 19.29 -10.17 2.25
C LYS A 105 19.24 -8.71 1.75
N PRO A 106 19.85 -7.72 2.42
CA PRO A 106 20.60 -7.84 3.69
C PRO A 106 19.63 -8.02 4.89
N PHE A 107 20.02 -8.83 5.87
CA PHE A 107 19.25 -9.12 7.07
C PHE A 107 19.98 -8.66 8.34
N ASP A 108 19.21 -8.40 9.37
CA ASP A 108 19.71 -8.17 10.72
C ASP A 108 20.10 -9.49 11.36
N ILE A 109 21.24 -9.51 12.05
CA ILE A 109 21.77 -10.70 12.70
C ILE A 109 20.85 -11.19 13.82
N ASP A 110 20.30 -10.28 14.60
CA ASP A 110 19.39 -10.62 15.69
C ASP A 110 18.06 -11.18 15.16
N GLU A 111 17.57 -10.68 14.02
CA GLU A 111 16.41 -11.24 13.32
C GLU A 111 16.69 -12.68 12.85
N ALA A 112 17.83 -12.93 12.24
CA ALA A 112 18.23 -14.26 11.79
C ALA A 112 18.27 -15.27 12.96
N VAL A 113 18.89 -14.89 14.08
CA VAL A 113 18.94 -15.70 15.30
C VAL A 113 17.56 -15.95 15.88
N ALA A 114 16.68 -14.93 15.90
CA ALA A 114 15.31 -15.06 16.39
C ALA A 114 14.47 -16.02 15.53
N ILE A 115 14.64 -15.99 14.21
CA ILE A 115 13.96 -16.91 13.29
C ILE A 115 14.41 -18.35 13.54
N VAL A 116 15.73 -18.58 13.69
CA VAL A 116 16.28 -19.89 13.97
C VAL A 116 15.78 -20.44 15.30
N ARG A 117 15.73 -19.64 16.37
CA ARG A 117 15.17 -20.05 17.65
C ARG A 117 13.70 -20.45 17.56
N ARG A 118 12.90 -19.73 16.77
CA ARG A 118 11.50 -20.10 16.52
C ARG A 118 11.39 -21.41 15.75
N ALA A 119 12.27 -21.65 14.78
CA ALA A 119 12.30 -22.90 14.03
C ALA A 119 12.65 -24.10 14.94
N LEU A 120 13.64 -23.94 15.83
CA LEU A 120 14.03 -24.95 16.81
C LEU A 120 12.91 -25.26 17.81
N ALA A 121 12.14 -24.25 18.26
CA ALA A 121 11.03 -24.44 19.19
C ALA A 121 9.85 -25.21 18.56
N LYS A 122 9.65 -25.10 17.23
CA LYS A 122 8.58 -25.79 16.50
C LYS A 122 8.87 -27.30 16.30
N THR A 123 10.10 -27.73 16.42
CA THR A 123 10.46 -29.14 16.29
C THR A 123 9.78 -30.00 17.38
N ASP A 124 9.24 -29.39 18.44
CA ASP A 124 8.51 -30.07 19.52
C ASP A 124 6.97 -30.17 19.31
N GLU A 125 6.37 -29.52 18.27
CA GLU A 125 4.91 -29.58 17.99
C GLU A 125 4.61 -29.99 16.54
N SER A 126 3.88 -31.05 16.41
CA SER A 126 3.51 -31.91 15.28
C SER A 126 2.65 -31.28 14.15
N LEU A 127 2.99 -31.58 12.89
CA LEU A 127 2.21 -32.06 11.73
C LEU A 127 1.04 -31.23 11.15
N LEU A 128 1.23 -30.74 9.91
CA LEU A 128 0.19 -30.63 8.87
C LEU A 128 0.80 -30.95 7.48
N PRO A 129 0.06 -31.64 6.58
CA PRO A 129 0.60 -32.25 5.37
C PRO A 129 0.75 -31.30 4.18
N PRO A 130 1.63 -31.61 3.18
CA PRO A 130 1.88 -30.80 2.00
C PRO A 130 0.88 -31.03 0.87
N VAL A 131 0.53 -29.96 0.15
CA VAL A 131 -0.22 -30.01 -1.10
C VAL A 131 0.69 -29.50 -2.23
N SER A 132 0.73 -30.28 -3.31
CA SER A 132 1.58 -30.15 -4.46
C SER A 132 1.34 -28.89 -5.31
N ALA A 133 2.43 -28.39 -5.88
CA ALA A 133 2.52 -27.16 -6.66
C ALA A 133 2.30 -27.38 -8.15
N GLY A 134 1.66 -26.37 -8.77
CA GLY A 134 1.69 -26.13 -10.19
C GLY A 134 1.54 -24.63 -10.40
N ALA A 135 2.59 -23.95 -10.80
CA ALA A 135 2.59 -22.49 -11.00
C ALA A 135 2.59 -22.12 -12.48
N PRO A 136 1.73 -21.19 -12.93
CA PRO A 136 1.99 -20.42 -14.13
C PRO A 136 2.66 -19.08 -13.77
N ARG A 137 3.73 -18.74 -14.47
CA ARG A 137 4.47 -17.50 -14.41
C ARG A 137 3.64 -16.37 -15.04
N VAL A 138 3.23 -15.39 -14.29
CA VAL A 138 2.90 -14.04 -14.78
C VAL A 138 3.35 -13.04 -13.72
N THR A 139 4.30 -12.22 -14.09
CA THR A 139 4.90 -11.17 -13.28
C THR A 139 3.86 -10.06 -13.01
N ALA A 140 3.47 -9.88 -11.77
CA ALA A 140 2.93 -8.62 -11.30
C ALA A 140 3.92 -8.09 -10.29
N ASP A 141 4.61 -7.08 -10.73
CA ASP A 141 5.77 -6.58 -10.05
C ASP A 141 5.35 -5.66 -8.90
N ILE A 142 5.11 -6.24 -7.70
CA ILE A 142 5.14 -5.45 -6.49
C ILE A 142 6.61 -5.31 -6.10
N ILE A 143 7.14 -4.13 -6.28
CA ILE A 143 8.52 -3.77 -5.95
C ILE A 143 8.56 -3.33 -4.49
N GLY A 144 9.50 -3.89 -3.71
CA GLY A 144 9.70 -3.47 -2.34
C GLY A 144 10.83 -4.23 -1.65
N ALA A 145 11.97 -3.58 -1.47
CA ALA A 145 13.12 -4.09 -0.70
C ALA A 145 13.06 -3.66 0.77
N ALA A 146 12.31 -2.60 1.08
CA ALA A 146 12.18 -2.06 2.42
C ALA A 146 11.63 -3.10 3.41
N PRO A 147 12.13 -3.15 4.67
CA PRO A 147 11.69 -4.12 5.68
C PRO A 147 10.17 -4.15 5.88
N ALA A 148 9.53 -2.99 5.85
CA ALA A 148 8.07 -2.88 5.98
C ALA A 148 7.32 -3.56 4.82
N MET A 149 7.84 -3.53 3.58
CA MET A 149 7.26 -4.27 2.45
C MET A 149 7.54 -5.77 2.54
N GLN A 150 8.67 -6.16 3.10
CA GLN A 150 8.98 -7.57 3.33
C GLN A 150 7.99 -8.24 4.29
N GLU A 151 7.49 -7.51 5.30
CA GLU A 151 6.41 -8.00 6.17
C GLU A 151 5.12 -8.24 5.38
N VAL A 152 4.78 -7.35 4.45
CA VAL A 152 3.64 -7.54 3.54
C VAL A 152 3.83 -8.79 2.68
N PHE A 153 5.02 -9.02 2.12
CA PHE A 153 5.32 -10.20 1.32
C PHE A 153 5.26 -11.49 2.13
N ARG A 154 5.80 -11.48 3.35
CA ARG A 154 5.65 -12.62 4.30
C ARG A 154 4.17 -12.93 4.58
N ALA A 155 3.36 -11.91 4.81
CA ALA A 155 1.94 -12.09 5.05
C ALA A 155 1.22 -12.67 3.82
N ILE A 156 1.49 -12.16 2.60
CA ILE A 156 0.95 -12.70 1.35
C ILE A 156 1.34 -14.18 1.20
N GLY A 157 2.61 -14.53 1.45
CA GLY A 157 3.10 -15.91 1.38
C GLY A 157 2.38 -16.83 2.35
N ARG A 158 2.19 -16.42 3.62
CA ARG A 158 1.44 -17.20 4.62
C ARG A 158 -0.04 -17.38 4.26
N LEU A 159 -0.63 -16.37 3.62
CA LEU A 159 -2.04 -16.36 3.20
C LEU A 159 -2.29 -17.06 1.86
N SER A 160 -1.23 -17.48 1.16
CA SER A 160 -1.32 -18.11 -0.16
C SER A 160 -2.16 -19.39 -0.17
N LYS A 161 -2.23 -20.12 0.94
CA LYS A 161 -3.04 -21.35 1.09
C LYS A 161 -4.40 -21.12 1.75
N SER A 162 -4.74 -19.86 2.08
CA SER A 162 -5.94 -19.50 2.86
C SER A 162 -7.00 -18.84 1.99
N ASN A 163 -8.27 -19.13 2.29
CA ASN A 163 -9.43 -18.44 1.74
C ASN A 163 -10.03 -17.40 2.70
N MET A 164 -9.31 -17.06 3.78
CA MET A 164 -9.79 -16.10 4.78
C MET A 164 -9.99 -14.71 4.17
N THR A 165 -10.91 -13.95 4.76
CA THR A 165 -11.11 -12.53 4.47
C THR A 165 -9.90 -11.74 4.91
N VAL A 166 -9.45 -10.81 4.07
CA VAL A 166 -8.30 -9.94 4.33
C VAL A 166 -8.74 -8.49 4.24
N LEU A 167 -8.40 -7.70 5.25
CA LEU A 167 -8.58 -6.26 5.26
C LEU A 167 -7.24 -5.56 4.99
N LEU A 168 -7.13 -4.91 3.83
CA LEU A 168 -5.99 -4.11 3.44
C LEU A 168 -6.18 -2.67 3.92
N THR A 169 -5.28 -2.17 4.76
CA THR A 169 -5.30 -0.79 5.25
C THR A 169 -4.06 -0.05 4.78
N GLY A 170 -4.17 1.25 4.55
CA GLY A 170 -3.05 2.10 4.13
C GLY A 170 -3.52 3.29 3.32
N GLU A 171 -2.69 4.29 3.22
CA GLU A 171 -2.99 5.53 2.51
C GLU A 171 -3.36 5.30 1.04
N SER A 172 -4.01 6.31 0.43
CA SER A 172 -4.32 6.26 -1.00
C SER A 172 -3.01 6.20 -1.82
N GLY A 173 -3.00 5.38 -2.89
CA GLY A 173 -1.85 5.25 -3.77
C GLY A 173 -0.71 4.37 -3.25
N THR A 174 -0.86 3.63 -2.13
CA THR A 174 0.16 2.70 -1.61
C THR A 174 0.26 1.38 -2.36
N GLY A 175 -0.73 1.04 -3.21
CA GLY A 175 -0.75 -0.20 -4.00
C GLY A 175 -1.66 -1.30 -3.46
N LYS A 176 -2.70 -0.98 -2.67
CA LYS A 176 -3.64 -1.95 -2.09
C LYS A 176 -4.24 -2.92 -3.12
N GLU A 177 -4.60 -2.43 -4.31
CA GLU A 177 -5.14 -3.29 -5.38
C GLU A 177 -4.11 -4.30 -5.90
N LEU A 178 -2.83 -3.89 -6.04
CA LEU A 178 -1.75 -4.81 -6.47
C LEU A 178 -1.57 -5.94 -5.45
N VAL A 179 -1.63 -5.62 -4.15
CA VAL A 179 -1.56 -6.61 -3.07
C VAL A 179 -2.79 -7.54 -3.10
N ALA A 180 -4.00 -7.02 -3.35
CA ALA A 180 -5.19 -7.84 -3.50
C ALA A 180 -5.09 -8.81 -4.68
N ARG A 181 -4.57 -8.34 -5.82
CA ARG A 181 -4.30 -9.18 -7.00
C ARG A 181 -3.24 -10.24 -6.71
N ALA A 182 -2.19 -9.91 -5.96
CA ALA A 182 -1.18 -10.87 -5.54
C ALA A 182 -1.76 -11.94 -4.60
N LEU A 183 -2.56 -11.55 -3.60
CA LEU A 183 -3.27 -12.48 -2.71
C LEU A 183 -4.19 -13.44 -3.47
N HIS A 184 -4.87 -12.98 -4.52
CA HIS A 184 -5.69 -13.84 -5.38
C HIS A 184 -4.81 -14.78 -6.22
N ARG A 185 -3.80 -14.24 -6.92
CA ARG A 185 -2.91 -14.99 -7.82
C ARG A 185 -2.21 -16.15 -7.13
N HIS A 186 -1.79 -15.94 -5.90
CA HIS A 186 -1.10 -16.94 -5.09
C HIS A 186 -2.04 -17.80 -4.23
N SER A 187 -3.36 -17.67 -4.39
CA SER A 187 -4.35 -18.45 -3.64
C SER A 187 -4.77 -19.72 -4.37
N PRO A 188 -5.49 -20.67 -3.69
CA PRO A 188 -6.11 -21.82 -4.34
C PRO A 188 -7.12 -21.44 -5.43
N ARG A 189 -7.57 -20.16 -5.44
CA ARG A 189 -8.54 -19.61 -6.40
C ARG A 189 -7.88 -18.84 -7.55
N ALA A 190 -6.56 -18.98 -7.77
CA ALA A 190 -5.81 -18.23 -8.78
C ALA A 190 -6.34 -18.39 -10.23
N ALA A 191 -6.91 -19.56 -10.56
CA ALA A 191 -7.52 -19.83 -11.85
C ALA A 191 -9.00 -19.40 -11.98
N LYS A 192 -9.57 -18.84 -10.92
CA LYS A 192 -10.96 -18.39 -10.82
C LYS A 192 -11.06 -16.88 -11.03
N PRO A 193 -12.28 -16.31 -11.22
CA PRO A 193 -12.43 -14.88 -11.44
C PRO A 193 -11.87 -14.01 -10.28
N PHE A 194 -11.22 -12.90 -10.64
CA PHE A 194 -10.90 -11.80 -9.75
C PHE A 194 -11.74 -10.59 -10.17
N ILE A 195 -12.72 -10.24 -9.36
CA ILE A 195 -13.59 -9.09 -9.61
C ILE A 195 -13.21 -7.97 -8.66
N ALA A 196 -12.84 -6.81 -9.20
CA ALA A 196 -12.54 -5.62 -8.41
C ALA A 196 -13.67 -4.61 -8.53
N LEU A 197 -14.05 -4.01 -7.40
CA LEU A 197 -15.06 -2.98 -7.31
C LEU A 197 -14.59 -1.88 -6.36
N ASN A 198 -14.55 -0.64 -6.84
CA ASN A 198 -14.34 0.52 -5.99
C ASN A 198 -15.69 1.08 -5.57
N THR A 199 -15.99 1.01 -4.27
CA THR A 199 -17.31 1.42 -3.74
C THR A 199 -17.51 2.93 -3.74
N ALA A 200 -16.42 3.71 -3.71
CA ALA A 200 -16.48 5.17 -3.78
C ALA A 200 -16.70 5.71 -5.21
N ALA A 201 -16.35 4.91 -6.23
CA ALA A 201 -16.44 5.33 -7.64
C ALA A 201 -17.86 5.16 -8.24
N ILE A 202 -18.75 4.47 -7.54
CA ILE A 202 -20.11 4.16 -8.01
C ILE A 202 -21.14 5.00 -7.26
N PRO A 203 -22.09 5.65 -7.95
CA PRO A 203 -23.20 6.33 -7.29
C PRO A 203 -23.95 5.38 -6.33
N ARG A 204 -24.34 5.89 -5.16
CA ARG A 204 -24.96 5.09 -4.08
C ARG A 204 -26.19 4.31 -4.54
N GLU A 205 -27.01 4.91 -5.39
CA GLU A 205 -28.25 4.33 -5.93
C GLU A 205 -27.97 3.13 -6.86
N LEU A 206 -26.79 3.06 -7.46
CA LEU A 206 -26.38 1.99 -8.37
C LEU A 206 -25.55 0.91 -7.69
N LEU A 207 -24.89 1.24 -6.57
CA LEU A 207 -23.95 0.34 -5.90
C LEU A 207 -24.62 -0.96 -5.45
N GLU A 208 -25.87 -0.90 -4.99
CA GLU A 208 -26.63 -2.07 -4.59
C GLU A 208 -26.85 -3.02 -5.78
N SER A 209 -27.32 -2.47 -6.91
CA SER A 209 -27.55 -3.23 -8.13
C SER A 209 -26.26 -3.78 -8.76
N GLU A 210 -25.14 -3.04 -8.66
CA GLU A 210 -23.83 -3.54 -9.12
C GLU A 210 -23.34 -4.69 -8.26
N LEU A 211 -23.45 -4.61 -6.92
CA LEU A 211 -22.99 -5.66 -6.01
C LEU A 211 -23.83 -6.94 -6.11
N PHE A 212 -25.15 -6.79 -5.97
CA PHE A 212 -26.08 -7.90 -5.78
C PHE A 212 -26.91 -8.26 -7.01
N GLY A 213 -26.83 -7.44 -8.08
CA GLY A 213 -27.69 -7.62 -9.25
C GLY A 213 -29.15 -7.18 -9.01
N HIS A 214 -29.93 -7.25 -10.05
CA HIS A 214 -31.35 -6.89 -9.97
C HIS A 214 -32.21 -7.78 -10.86
N GLU A 215 -33.45 -7.97 -10.45
CA GLU A 215 -34.49 -8.60 -11.25
C GLU A 215 -35.16 -7.59 -12.22
N ARG A 216 -35.72 -8.11 -13.28
CA ARG A 216 -36.47 -7.27 -14.23
C ARG A 216 -37.64 -6.56 -13.52
N GLY A 217 -37.76 -5.24 -13.71
CA GLY A 217 -38.83 -4.43 -13.13
C GLY A 217 -38.59 -3.98 -11.68
N SER A 218 -37.41 -4.23 -11.09
CA SER A 218 -37.09 -3.86 -9.71
C SER A 218 -37.02 -2.33 -9.46
N PHE A 219 -36.73 -1.55 -10.49
CA PHE A 219 -36.77 -0.09 -10.47
C PHE A 219 -37.04 0.47 -11.87
N THR A 220 -37.30 1.77 -11.97
CA THR A 220 -37.53 2.47 -13.26
C THR A 220 -36.25 2.41 -14.10
N GLY A 221 -36.29 1.62 -15.19
CA GLY A 221 -35.15 1.35 -16.06
C GLY A 221 -34.59 -0.08 -15.98
N ALA A 222 -35.02 -0.92 -15.06
CA ALA A 222 -34.67 -2.33 -14.98
C ALA A 222 -35.41 -3.17 -16.06
N THR A 223 -35.00 -3.00 -17.33
CA THR A 223 -35.67 -3.67 -18.49
C THR A 223 -35.33 -5.15 -18.59
N ALA A 224 -34.19 -5.59 -18.02
CA ALA A 224 -33.73 -6.97 -18.00
C ALA A 224 -33.15 -7.29 -16.62
N GLN A 225 -33.06 -8.59 -16.29
CA GLN A 225 -32.30 -9.08 -15.14
C GLN A 225 -30.79 -8.85 -15.35
N ARG A 226 -30.06 -8.45 -14.29
CA ARG A 226 -28.60 -8.28 -14.33
C ARG A 226 -27.93 -9.00 -13.18
N VAL A 227 -26.88 -9.74 -13.51
CA VAL A 227 -26.03 -10.48 -12.55
C VAL A 227 -25.14 -9.50 -11.81
N GLY A 228 -25.07 -9.61 -10.47
CA GLY A 228 -24.26 -8.79 -9.61
C GLY A 228 -22.80 -9.24 -9.54
N ARG A 229 -21.94 -8.41 -8.92
CA ARG A 229 -20.49 -8.71 -8.77
C ARG A 229 -20.23 -9.93 -7.90
N PHE A 230 -21.05 -10.19 -6.89
CA PHE A 230 -20.95 -11.41 -6.08
C PHE A 230 -21.15 -12.68 -6.91
N GLU A 231 -22.15 -12.70 -7.78
CA GLU A 231 -22.38 -13.83 -8.68
C GLU A 231 -21.26 -13.97 -9.73
N GLN A 232 -20.76 -12.84 -10.28
CA GLN A 232 -19.64 -12.84 -11.22
C GLN A 232 -18.34 -13.39 -10.60
N ALA A 233 -18.17 -13.22 -9.27
CA ALA A 233 -17.01 -13.67 -8.53
C ALA A 233 -17.15 -15.12 -8.00
N GLU A 234 -18.19 -15.84 -8.39
CA GLU A 234 -18.45 -17.21 -7.90
C GLU A 234 -17.25 -18.14 -8.02
N GLY A 235 -16.90 -18.81 -6.91
CA GLY A 235 -15.72 -19.66 -6.78
C GLY A 235 -14.40 -18.90 -6.76
N GLY A 236 -14.41 -17.57 -6.97
CA GLY A 236 -13.26 -16.70 -7.12
C GLY A 236 -13.02 -15.74 -5.95
N THR A 237 -12.61 -14.52 -6.27
CA THR A 237 -12.29 -13.46 -5.30
C THR A 237 -12.97 -12.15 -5.70
N LEU A 238 -13.66 -11.53 -4.75
CA LEU A 238 -14.20 -10.18 -4.86
C LEU A 238 -13.31 -9.22 -4.06
N PHE A 239 -12.75 -8.23 -4.73
CA PHE A 239 -12.00 -7.15 -4.12
C PHE A 239 -12.90 -5.91 -4.00
N LEU A 240 -13.12 -5.46 -2.76
CA LEU A 240 -13.91 -4.26 -2.43
C LEU A 240 -12.96 -3.16 -2.00
N ASP A 241 -12.69 -2.22 -2.91
CA ASP A 241 -11.86 -1.06 -2.60
C ASP A 241 -12.71 0.06 -2.00
N GLU A 242 -12.10 0.82 -1.08
CA GLU A 242 -12.70 1.91 -0.32
C GLU A 242 -13.97 1.50 0.44
N ILE A 243 -13.91 0.32 1.11
CA ILE A 243 -15.05 -0.25 1.85
C ILE A 243 -15.59 0.70 2.92
N GLY A 244 -14.78 1.61 3.44
CA GLY A 244 -15.20 2.63 4.39
C GLY A 244 -16.31 3.55 3.88
N ASP A 245 -16.42 3.77 2.57
CA ASP A 245 -17.42 4.64 1.97
C ASP A 245 -18.76 3.92 1.66
N MET A 246 -18.86 2.64 2.02
CA MET A 246 -20.08 1.86 1.79
C MET A 246 -21.24 2.39 2.61
N PRO A 247 -22.43 2.66 1.99
CA PRO A 247 -23.66 3.06 2.68
C PRO A 247 -24.09 2.04 3.75
N ALA A 248 -24.63 2.52 4.88
CA ALA A 248 -25.01 1.68 6.02
C ALA A 248 -25.99 0.55 5.66
N GLU A 249 -26.91 0.80 4.73
CA GLU A 249 -27.88 -0.18 4.22
C GLU A 249 -27.18 -1.36 3.55
N LEU A 250 -26.15 -1.08 2.75
CA LEU A 250 -25.36 -2.09 2.04
C LEU A 250 -24.40 -2.84 2.97
N GLN A 251 -23.95 -2.21 4.05
CA GLN A 251 -23.14 -2.87 5.08
C GLN A 251 -23.91 -4.06 5.70
N THR A 252 -25.21 -3.90 5.93
CA THR A 252 -26.06 -4.99 6.46
C THR A 252 -26.19 -6.16 5.47
N ARG A 253 -26.34 -5.86 4.19
CA ARG A 253 -26.41 -6.88 3.12
C ARG A 253 -25.07 -7.59 2.93
N LEU A 254 -23.98 -6.84 2.93
CA LEU A 254 -22.63 -7.40 2.84
C LEU A 254 -22.35 -8.35 4.02
N LEU A 255 -22.72 -7.94 5.24
CA LEU A 255 -22.56 -8.79 6.42
C LEU A 255 -23.25 -10.15 6.24
N ARG A 256 -24.46 -10.15 5.70
CA ARG A 256 -25.21 -11.40 5.45
C ARG A 256 -24.47 -12.31 4.46
N VAL A 257 -23.96 -11.77 3.36
CA VAL A 257 -23.18 -12.57 2.40
C VAL A 257 -21.91 -13.14 3.04
N LEU A 258 -21.19 -12.33 3.83
CA LEU A 258 -19.98 -12.78 4.53
C LEU A 258 -20.25 -13.83 5.62
N ALA A 259 -21.44 -13.82 6.20
CA ALA A 259 -21.82 -14.75 7.28
C ALA A 259 -22.41 -16.05 6.74
N GLU A 260 -23.34 -15.95 5.78
CA GLU A 260 -24.19 -17.06 5.33
C GLU A 260 -23.86 -17.52 3.89
N GLY A 261 -23.16 -16.69 3.09
CA GLY A 261 -22.95 -16.95 1.67
C GLY A 261 -24.18 -16.63 0.81
N ASP A 262 -25.25 -16.07 1.39
CA ASP A 262 -26.52 -15.87 0.71
C ASP A 262 -26.89 -14.38 0.60
N PHE A 263 -27.50 -14.03 -0.50
CA PHE A 263 -28.10 -12.70 -0.69
C PHE A 263 -29.34 -12.77 -1.61
N TYR A 264 -30.05 -11.65 -1.71
CA TYR A 264 -31.15 -11.47 -2.65
C TYR A 264 -30.80 -10.39 -3.67
N ARG A 265 -31.12 -10.61 -4.96
CA ARG A 265 -31.08 -9.56 -5.96
C ARG A 265 -32.05 -8.44 -5.61
N VAL A 266 -31.80 -7.25 -6.09
CA VAL A 266 -32.72 -6.11 -5.91
C VAL A 266 -34.06 -6.47 -6.55
N GLY A 267 -35.16 -6.39 -5.78
CA GLY A 267 -36.50 -6.82 -6.21
C GLY A 267 -36.72 -8.32 -6.31
N GLY A 268 -35.73 -9.15 -5.93
CA GLY A 268 -35.82 -10.62 -5.95
C GLY A 268 -36.30 -11.21 -4.62
N HIS A 269 -36.95 -12.35 -4.67
CA HIS A 269 -37.45 -13.11 -3.51
C HIS A 269 -36.71 -14.45 -3.33
N HIS A 270 -35.89 -14.85 -4.28
CA HIS A 270 -35.11 -16.09 -4.21
C HIS A 270 -33.70 -15.79 -3.71
N PRO A 271 -33.20 -16.51 -2.68
CA PRO A 271 -31.83 -16.37 -2.24
C PRO A 271 -30.88 -16.89 -3.31
N VAL A 272 -29.75 -16.20 -3.48
CA VAL A 272 -28.64 -16.62 -4.32
C VAL A 272 -27.48 -16.98 -3.41
N HIS A 273 -27.01 -18.22 -3.50
CA HIS A 273 -25.87 -18.72 -2.74
C HIS A 273 -24.58 -18.51 -3.54
N VAL A 274 -23.51 -18.06 -2.88
CA VAL A 274 -22.21 -17.83 -3.51
C VAL A 274 -21.06 -18.23 -2.59
N ASP A 275 -20.03 -18.83 -3.18
CA ASP A 275 -18.76 -19.10 -2.52
C ASP A 275 -17.68 -18.13 -3.03
N VAL A 276 -17.54 -16.99 -2.38
CA VAL A 276 -16.64 -15.90 -2.79
C VAL A 276 -15.66 -15.55 -1.68
N ARG A 277 -14.35 -15.56 -1.97
CA ARG A 277 -13.36 -14.98 -1.08
C ARG A 277 -13.44 -13.46 -1.17
N VAL A 278 -13.58 -12.77 -0.04
CA VAL A 278 -13.61 -11.29 -0.01
C VAL A 278 -12.26 -10.75 0.47
N ILE A 279 -11.74 -9.77 -0.28
CA ILE A 279 -10.62 -8.92 0.12
C ILE A 279 -11.15 -7.49 0.15
N ALA A 280 -11.10 -6.83 1.30
CA ALA A 280 -11.55 -5.44 1.44
C ALA A 280 -10.35 -4.50 1.60
N ALA A 281 -10.44 -3.29 1.08
CA ALA A 281 -9.41 -2.27 1.22
C ALA A 281 -10.00 -0.92 1.63
N THR A 282 -9.25 -0.15 2.42
CA THR A 282 -9.62 1.20 2.80
C THR A 282 -8.38 2.03 3.19
N HIS A 283 -8.45 3.34 2.98
CA HIS A 283 -7.51 4.29 3.54
C HIS A 283 -8.01 4.89 4.86
N GLN A 284 -9.26 4.61 5.25
CA GLN A 284 -9.92 5.21 6.41
C GLN A 284 -9.70 4.35 7.67
N ASP A 285 -9.74 4.99 8.82
CA ASP A 285 -9.77 4.32 10.12
C ASP A 285 -11.19 3.80 10.42
N LEU A 286 -11.41 2.50 10.16
CA LEU A 286 -12.69 1.86 10.39
C LEU A 286 -13.06 1.78 11.88
N GLU A 287 -12.07 1.68 12.78
CA GLU A 287 -12.33 1.65 14.23
C GLU A 287 -12.91 2.98 14.71
N ARG A 288 -12.38 4.09 14.18
CA ARG A 288 -12.94 5.41 14.41
C ARG A 288 -14.37 5.52 13.83
N ARG A 289 -14.59 5.02 12.61
CA ARG A 289 -15.92 5.06 11.97
C ARG A 289 -16.96 4.20 12.70
N VAL A 290 -16.54 3.11 13.32
CA VAL A 290 -17.40 2.31 14.21
C VAL A 290 -17.83 3.15 15.43
N LYS A 291 -16.88 3.83 16.09
CA LYS A 291 -17.20 4.73 17.21
C LYS A 291 -18.13 5.89 16.84
N GLU A 292 -18.03 6.37 15.60
CA GLU A 292 -18.88 7.43 15.03
C GLU A 292 -20.23 6.88 14.50
N ASN A 293 -20.52 5.59 14.65
CA ASN A 293 -21.71 4.90 14.11
C ASN A 293 -21.89 5.03 12.59
N SER A 294 -20.82 5.34 11.85
CA SER A 294 -20.83 5.43 10.38
C SER A 294 -20.41 4.12 9.71
N PHE A 295 -19.90 3.17 10.46
CA PHE A 295 -19.59 1.80 10.04
C PHE A 295 -20.04 0.81 11.11
N ARG A 296 -20.64 -0.32 10.71
CA ARG A 296 -21.18 -1.31 11.64
C ARG A 296 -20.06 -2.13 12.27
N GLU A 297 -20.14 -2.33 13.57
CA GLU A 297 -19.16 -3.10 14.36
C GLU A 297 -19.13 -4.58 13.95
N ASP A 298 -20.30 -5.18 13.72
CA ASP A 298 -20.41 -6.58 13.32
C ASP A 298 -19.76 -6.86 11.95
N LEU A 299 -19.95 -5.96 10.98
CA LEU A 299 -19.28 -6.03 9.69
C LEU A 299 -17.76 -5.82 9.81
N PHE A 300 -17.34 -4.86 10.64
CA PHE A 300 -15.91 -4.62 10.88
C PHE A 300 -15.23 -5.91 11.40
N HIS A 301 -15.78 -6.59 12.39
CA HIS A 301 -15.21 -7.84 12.91
C HIS A 301 -15.21 -8.97 11.88
N ARG A 302 -16.18 -9.02 10.98
CA ARG A 302 -16.23 -10.03 9.92
C ARG A 302 -15.23 -9.77 8.79
N LEU A 303 -14.91 -8.50 8.51
CA LEU A 303 -13.88 -8.10 7.54
C LEU A 303 -12.47 -8.17 8.13
N ASN A 304 -12.31 -7.82 9.40
CA ASN A 304 -11.03 -7.71 10.08
C ASN A 304 -10.54 -9.06 10.67
N VAL A 305 -10.66 -10.15 9.90
CA VAL A 305 -10.12 -11.44 10.29
C VAL A 305 -8.60 -11.45 10.22
N ILE A 306 -8.07 -10.92 9.11
CA ILE A 306 -6.63 -10.70 8.92
C ILE A 306 -6.46 -9.27 8.41
N ARG A 307 -5.73 -8.46 9.16
CA ARG A 307 -5.40 -7.10 8.78
C ARG A 307 -3.99 -7.04 8.21
N LEU A 308 -3.85 -6.47 7.03
CA LEU A 308 -2.58 -6.22 6.38
C LEU A 308 -2.44 -4.73 6.11
N GLN A 309 -1.49 -4.10 6.78
CA GLN A 309 -1.22 -2.67 6.63
C GLN A 309 -0.13 -2.44 5.59
N LEU A 310 -0.43 -1.63 4.58
CA LEU A 310 0.56 -1.22 3.58
C LEU A 310 1.25 0.06 4.06
N PRO A 311 2.59 0.06 4.11
CA PRO A 311 3.34 1.24 4.51
C PRO A 311 3.23 2.35 3.47
N PRO A 312 3.12 3.62 3.89
CA PRO A 312 3.24 4.77 2.99
C PRO A 312 4.67 4.86 2.42
N LEU A 313 4.83 5.53 1.28
CA LEU A 313 6.12 5.57 0.56
C LEU A 313 7.25 6.21 1.40
N ARG A 314 6.93 7.16 2.27
CA ARG A 314 7.88 7.78 3.21
C ARG A 314 8.46 6.81 4.27
N GLU A 315 7.81 5.68 4.52
CA GLU A 315 8.30 4.62 5.42
C GLU A 315 9.05 3.50 4.68
N ARG A 316 9.19 3.64 3.36
CA ARG A 316 9.94 2.72 2.48
C ARG A 316 10.79 3.48 1.46
N ILE A 317 11.55 4.44 1.94
CA ILE A 317 12.40 5.34 1.12
C ILE A 317 13.41 4.56 0.28
N GLU A 318 13.84 3.40 0.78
CA GLU A 318 14.75 2.48 0.10
C GLU A 318 14.18 1.95 -1.22
N ASP A 319 12.85 1.89 -1.36
CA ASP A 319 12.18 1.40 -2.57
C ASP A 319 12.10 2.48 -3.67
N ILE A 320 12.25 3.76 -3.32
CA ILE A 320 12.09 4.87 -4.26
C ILE A 320 12.98 4.76 -5.50
N PRO A 321 14.29 4.42 -5.39
CA PRO A 321 15.13 4.29 -6.57
C PRO A 321 14.65 3.22 -7.55
N GLU A 322 14.30 2.04 -7.06
CA GLU A 322 13.87 0.91 -7.88
C GLU A 322 12.48 1.16 -8.49
N LEU A 323 11.54 1.68 -7.71
CA LEU A 323 10.23 2.11 -8.20
C LEU A 323 10.35 3.18 -9.29
N THR A 324 11.24 4.17 -9.09
CA THR A 324 11.47 5.23 -10.07
C THR A 324 12.05 4.67 -11.37
N GLU A 325 13.06 3.81 -11.30
CA GLU A 325 13.63 3.17 -12.48
C GLU A 325 12.59 2.32 -13.22
N HIS A 326 11.77 1.59 -12.48
CA HIS A 326 10.67 0.81 -13.04
C HIS A 326 9.67 1.71 -13.81
N PHE A 327 9.19 2.80 -13.20
CA PHE A 327 8.23 3.68 -13.85
C PHE A 327 8.82 4.45 -15.03
N LEU A 328 10.08 4.88 -14.96
CA LEU A 328 10.76 5.50 -16.10
C LEU A 328 10.90 4.53 -17.27
N ARG A 329 11.25 3.26 -17.02
CA ARG A 329 11.32 2.21 -18.05
C ARG A 329 9.94 1.88 -18.65
N MET A 330 8.92 1.77 -17.80
CA MET A 330 7.56 1.49 -18.25
C MET A 330 7.01 2.61 -19.14
N THR A 331 7.18 3.86 -18.70
CA THR A 331 6.75 5.03 -19.48
C THR A 331 7.53 5.18 -20.78
N ALA A 332 8.83 4.93 -20.77
CA ALA A 332 9.67 4.96 -21.98
C ALA A 332 9.21 3.93 -23.01
N LYS A 333 8.87 2.72 -22.55
CA LYS A 333 8.31 1.66 -23.41
C LYS A 333 6.93 2.03 -23.97
N GLU A 334 6.06 2.66 -23.16
CA GLU A 334 4.73 3.12 -23.58
C GLU A 334 4.82 4.21 -24.66
N LEU A 335 5.83 5.10 -24.55
CA LEU A 335 6.05 6.21 -25.48
C LEU A 335 6.99 5.89 -26.63
N ASP A 336 7.54 4.66 -26.69
CA ASP A 336 8.54 4.22 -27.67
C ASP A 336 9.78 5.12 -27.71
N VAL A 337 10.29 5.49 -26.53
CA VAL A 337 11.50 6.33 -26.35
C VAL A 337 12.54 5.60 -25.49
N GLU A 338 13.77 6.09 -25.49
CA GLU A 338 14.80 5.54 -24.61
C GLU A 338 14.52 5.87 -23.15
N PRO A 339 14.75 4.90 -22.22
CA PRO A 339 14.54 5.13 -20.79
C PRO A 339 15.46 6.21 -20.23
N LYS A 340 14.90 7.21 -19.56
CA LYS A 340 15.63 8.26 -18.86
C LYS A 340 16.15 7.78 -17.51
N ARG A 341 17.13 8.53 -16.96
CA ARG A 341 17.72 8.24 -15.66
C ARG A 341 17.74 9.51 -14.81
N LEU A 342 17.53 9.37 -13.51
CA LEU A 342 17.71 10.49 -12.57
C LEU A 342 19.20 10.73 -12.33
N SER A 343 19.60 12.00 -12.28
CA SER A 343 20.91 12.37 -11.71
C SER A 343 20.93 12.10 -10.20
N PRO A 344 22.11 11.97 -9.58
CA PRO A 344 22.20 11.75 -8.13
C PRO A 344 21.45 12.80 -7.30
N LYS A 345 21.53 14.08 -7.69
CA LYS A 345 20.83 15.20 -7.04
C LYS A 345 19.31 15.10 -7.18
N ALA A 346 18.83 14.70 -8.36
CA ALA A 346 17.40 14.48 -8.57
C ALA A 346 16.88 13.31 -7.75
N LEU A 347 17.66 12.23 -7.61
CA LEU A 347 17.31 11.07 -6.77
C LEU A 347 17.27 11.45 -5.28
N GLU A 348 18.19 12.29 -4.81
CA GLU A 348 18.15 12.81 -3.43
C GLU A 348 16.89 13.60 -3.16
N ALA A 349 16.45 14.45 -4.10
CA ALA A 349 15.17 15.18 -3.99
C ALA A 349 13.97 14.21 -3.93
N PHE A 350 13.97 13.13 -4.71
CA PHE A 350 12.94 12.10 -4.66
C PHE A 350 12.88 11.39 -3.30
N ARG A 351 14.04 11.11 -2.69
CA ARG A 351 14.12 10.48 -1.36
C ARG A 351 13.71 11.42 -0.23
N ALA A 352 13.98 12.72 -0.38
CA ALA A 352 13.66 13.72 0.63
C ALA A 352 12.17 14.13 0.64
N TYR A 353 11.46 13.91 -0.46
CA TYR A 353 10.07 14.31 -0.57
C TYR A 353 9.13 13.33 0.16
N GLY A 354 8.09 13.86 0.81
CA GLY A 354 7.19 13.10 1.67
C GLY A 354 6.13 12.23 0.96
N TRP A 355 5.96 12.37 -0.37
CA TRP A 355 5.04 11.60 -1.22
C TRP A 355 3.62 11.43 -0.65
N PRO A 356 2.84 12.49 -0.43
CA PRO A 356 1.49 12.40 0.13
C PRO A 356 0.53 11.56 -0.73
N GLY A 357 0.77 11.45 -2.04
CA GLY A 357 0.04 10.55 -2.94
C GLY A 357 0.72 9.20 -3.17
N ASN A 358 1.74 8.88 -2.38
CA ASN A 358 2.47 7.61 -2.39
C ASN A 358 2.96 7.19 -3.79
N VAL A 359 2.89 5.91 -4.11
CA VAL A 359 3.38 5.34 -5.38
C VAL A 359 2.64 5.90 -6.59
N ARG A 360 1.34 6.19 -6.45
CA ARG A 360 0.57 6.81 -7.55
C ARG A 360 1.10 8.20 -7.92
N GLN A 361 1.51 8.99 -6.93
CA GLN A 361 2.14 10.29 -7.18
C GLN A 361 3.53 10.11 -7.80
N LEU A 362 4.33 9.17 -7.29
CA LEU A 362 5.65 8.86 -7.85
C LEU A 362 5.55 8.45 -9.32
N GLU A 363 4.63 7.55 -9.67
CA GLU A 363 4.36 7.14 -11.06
C GLU A 363 4.00 8.33 -11.95
N ASN A 364 3.08 9.20 -11.50
CA ASN A 364 2.68 10.40 -12.24
C ASN A 364 3.85 11.37 -12.45
N VAL A 365 4.69 11.56 -11.44
CA VAL A 365 5.90 12.39 -11.56
C VAL A 365 6.88 11.77 -12.56
N CYS A 366 7.15 10.46 -12.47
CA CYS A 366 8.01 9.77 -13.43
C CYS A 366 7.50 9.89 -14.87
N ARG A 367 6.18 9.72 -15.08
CA ARG A 367 5.55 9.92 -16.40
C ARG A 367 5.73 11.35 -16.89
N ARG A 368 5.50 12.35 -16.03
CA ARG A 368 5.67 13.76 -16.36
C ARG A 368 7.11 14.11 -16.74
N VAL A 369 8.11 13.70 -15.94
CA VAL A 369 9.51 14.01 -16.24
C VAL A 369 10.03 13.25 -17.46
N THR A 370 9.52 12.04 -17.75
CA THR A 370 9.85 11.32 -18.98
C THR A 370 9.44 12.12 -20.23
N ILE A 371 8.27 12.77 -20.19
CA ILE A 371 7.75 13.55 -21.31
C ILE A 371 8.45 14.92 -21.41
N MET A 372 8.66 15.61 -20.27
CA MET A 372 9.03 17.02 -20.23
C MET A 372 10.53 17.27 -20.22
N ALA A 373 11.35 16.37 -19.66
CA ALA A 373 12.80 16.59 -19.61
C ALA A 373 13.41 16.52 -21.02
N PRO A 374 14.26 17.48 -21.41
CA PRO A 374 14.82 17.53 -22.77
C PRO A 374 15.95 16.52 -23.00
N THR A 375 16.60 16.06 -21.92
CA THR A 375 17.79 15.19 -21.96
C THR A 375 17.52 13.80 -21.45
N GLN A 376 18.45 12.87 -21.72
CA GLN A 376 18.39 11.48 -21.22
C GLN A 376 18.57 11.41 -19.69
N THR A 377 19.33 12.33 -19.12
CA THR A 377 19.51 12.45 -17.66
C THR A 377 18.61 13.55 -17.13
N ILE A 378 17.75 13.21 -16.21
CA ILE A 378 16.82 14.13 -15.54
C ILE A 378 17.61 14.82 -14.42
N GLU A 379 17.78 16.14 -14.55
CA GLU A 379 18.45 16.96 -13.56
C GLU A 379 17.46 17.57 -12.54
N LEU A 380 17.98 18.11 -11.44
CA LEU A 380 17.16 18.72 -10.39
C LEU A 380 16.21 19.82 -10.92
N HIS A 381 16.64 20.59 -11.93
CA HIS A 381 15.85 21.67 -12.53
C HIS A 381 14.72 21.17 -13.45
N ASP A 382 14.77 19.90 -13.89
CA ASP A 382 13.70 19.26 -14.68
C ASP A 382 12.56 18.76 -13.81
N LEU A 383 12.79 18.69 -12.49
CA LEU A 383 11.81 18.21 -11.54
C LEU A 383 10.68 19.21 -11.32
N PRO A 384 9.46 18.74 -11.03
CA PRO A 384 8.38 19.60 -10.57
C PRO A 384 8.79 20.42 -9.34
N ARG A 385 8.36 21.69 -9.29
CA ARG A 385 8.71 22.61 -8.18
C ARG A 385 8.36 22.07 -6.80
N GLU A 386 7.36 21.23 -6.72
CA GLU A 386 6.91 20.55 -5.49
C GLU A 386 8.02 19.68 -4.86
N LEU A 387 8.89 19.07 -5.69
CA LEU A 387 10.01 18.24 -5.21
C LEU A 387 11.29 19.06 -4.94
N THR A 388 11.36 20.31 -5.42
CA THR A 388 12.56 21.16 -5.29
C THR A 388 12.37 22.30 -4.28
N ALA A 389 11.14 22.53 -3.81
CA ALA A 389 10.84 23.52 -2.79
C ALA A 389 11.29 23.03 -1.42
N ASP A 390 11.98 23.86 -0.66
CA ASP A 390 12.34 23.59 0.73
C ASP A 390 11.07 23.31 1.54
N PRO A 391 11.03 22.24 2.33
CA PRO A 391 9.84 21.89 3.15
C PRO A 391 9.44 23.02 4.13
N ALA A 392 10.32 23.96 4.43
CA ALA A 392 10.02 25.15 5.20
C ALA A 392 9.12 26.17 4.47
N THR A 393 9.01 26.07 3.13
CA THR A 393 8.23 27.02 2.31
C THR A 393 6.86 26.48 1.91
N GLU A 394 6.63 25.15 1.96
CA GLU A 394 5.38 24.52 1.53
C GLU A 394 4.27 24.50 2.57
N THR A 395 4.58 24.67 3.85
CA THR A 395 3.53 24.84 4.89
C THR A 395 2.66 26.08 4.70
N VAL A 396 2.99 26.92 3.71
CA VAL A 396 2.26 28.15 3.40
C VAL A 396 1.46 28.08 2.07
N GLN A 397 1.65 27.07 1.21
CA GLN A 397 1.02 27.05 -0.12
C GLN A 397 0.00 25.95 -0.40
N SER A 398 0.02 24.80 0.27
CA SER A 398 -0.96 23.73 0.03
C SER A 398 -2.31 23.91 0.75
N ASP A 399 -2.41 24.84 1.70
CA ASP A 399 -3.67 25.24 2.35
C ASP A 399 -4.49 26.29 1.54
N ARG A 400 -4.21 26.51 0.27
CA ARG A 400 -4.71 27.66 -0.48
C ARG A 400 -5.89 27.45 -1.42
N LEU A 401 -6.64 26.39 -1.31
CA LEU A 401 -7.93 26.29 -2.03
C LEU A 401 -9.00 25.60 -1.19
N GLY A 402 -9.53 26.34 -0.26
CA GLY A 402 -10.75 25.94 0.44
C GLY A 402 -10.56 25.74 1.93
N THR A 403 -11.11 26.70 2.65
CA THR A 403 -11.36 26.71 4.08
C THR A 403 -10.20 27.12 4.98
N ASP A 404 -10.33 28.22 5.45
CA ASP A 404 -10.33 28.82 6.79
C ASP A 404 -9.48 30.07 6.87
N TRP A 405 -9.89 31.10 6.07
CA TRP A 405 -9.45 32.45 6.31
C TRP A 405 -9.65 32.85 7.78
N GLU A 406 -10.62 32.25 8.48
CA GLU A 406 -10.89 32.43 9.89
C GLU A 406 -9.79 31.85 10.76
N VAL A 407 -9.21 30.69 10.42
CA VAL A 407 -8.07 30.10 11.14
C VAL A 407 -6.81 30.95 10.95
N ALA A 408 -6.56 31.40 9.73
CA ALA A 408 -5.43 32.30 9.44
C ALA A 408 -5.58 33.62 10.20
N LEU A 409 -6.78 34.20 10.22
CA LEU A 409 -7.10 35.42 10.95
C LEU A 409 -6.97 35.21 12.45
N ARG A 410 -7.44 34.09 13.00
CA ARG A 410 -7.31 33.74 14.42
C ARG A 410 -5.84 33.65 14.83
N ARG A 411 -5.01 32.91 14.10
CA ARG A 411 -3.57 32.80 14.37
C ARG A 411 -2.87 34.14 14.34
N TRP A 412 -3.22 34.98 13.35
CA TRP A 412 -2.69 36.34 13.28
C TRP A 412 -3.12 37.18 14.48
N ALA A 413 -4.39 37.12 14.89
CA ALA A 413 -4.92 37.86 16.03
C ALA A 413 -4.29 37.42 17.34
N GLU A 414 -4.10 36.12 17.56
CA GLU A 414 -3.42 35.55 18.72
C GLU A 414 -1.96 36.01 18.80
N HIS A 415 -1.26 35.99 17.68
CA HIS A 415 0.13 36.47 17.63
C HIS A 415 0.24 37.98 17.84
N HIS A 416 -0.67 38.76 17.22
CA HIS A 416 -0.72 40.21 17.40
C HIS A 416 -1.01 40.62 18.83
N ALA A 417 -1.96 39.94 19.52
CA ALA A 417 -2.29 40.17 20.89
C ALA A 417 -1.10 39.98 21.86
N GLN A 418 -0.15 39.11 21.48
CA GLN A 418 1.04 38.82 22.28
C GLN A 418 2.23 39.74 21.96
N SER A 419 2.30 40.27 20.73
CA SER A 419 3.49 40.94 20.22
C SER A 419 3.33 42.46 19.96
N SER A 420 2.12 42.99 19.92
CA SER A 420 1.86 44.39 19.56
C SER A 420 1.05 45.14 20.64
N PRO A 421 1.40 46.40 20.97
CA PRO A 421 0.62 47.24 21.86
C PRO A 421 -0.61 47.87 21.18
N ILE A 422 -0.78 47.70 19.84
CA ILE A 422 -1.87 48.30 19.08
C ILE A 422 -3.11 47.39 19.21
N PRO A 423 -4.31 47.96 19.44
CA PRO A 423 -5.55 47.17 19.47
C PRO A 423 -5.73 46.39 18.20
N ILE A 424 -6.15 45.13 18.31
CA ILE A 424 -6.25 44.17 17.17
C ILE A 424 -7.09 44.75 16.01
N LEU A 425 -8.24 45.38 16.31
CA LEU A 425 -9.15 45.91 15.30
C LEU A 425 -8.60 47.15 14.58
N ASP A 426 -7.78 47.95 15.27
CA ASP A 426 -7.17 49.16 14.68
C ASP A 426 -6.17 48.83 13.56
N GLU A 427 -5.62 47.61 13.57
CA GLU A 427 -4.75 47.13 12.51
C GLU A 427 -5.46 46.18 11.54
N ALA A 428 -6.34 45.31 12.05
CA ALA A 428 -7.00 44.30 11.25
C ALA A 428 -8.01 44.89 10.25
N VAL A 429 -8.88 45.82 10.72
CA VAL A 429 -9.97 46.36 9.90
C VAL A 429 -9.43 47.14 8.68
N PRO A 430 -8.48 48.05 8.80
CA PRO A 430 -7.92 48.74 7.63
C PRO A 430 -7.22 47.81 6.64
N LYS A 431 -6.50 46.78 7.14
CA LYS A 431 -5.84 45.81 6.27
C LYS A 431 -6.86 44.93 5.52
N PHE A 432 -7.93 44.51 6.21
CA PHE A 432 -9.01 43.74 5.61
C PHE A 432 -9.72 44.54 4.52
N GLU A 433 -10.17 45.76 4.84
CA GLU A 433 -10.87 46.66 3.89
C GLU A 433 -9.99 46.96 2.68
N LYS A 434 -8.72 47.30 2.90
CA LYS A 434 -7.76 47.54 1.81
C LYS A 434 -7.62 46.35 0.90
N THR A 435 -7.61 45.14 1.45
CA THR A 435 -7.50 43.90 0.66
C THR A 435 -8.76 43.64 -0.16
N MET A 436 -9.96 43.79 0.46
CA MET A 436 -11.24 43.62 -0.23
C MET A 436 -11.45 44.60 -1.34
N ILE A 437 -11.13 45.90 -1.12
CA ILE A 437 -11.19 46.97 -2.12
C ILE A 437 -10.29 46.61 -3.30
N ARG A 438 -9.05 46.19 -3.04
CA ARG A 438 -8.09 45.81 -4.09
C ARG A 438 -8.60 44.72 -4.99
N VAL A 439 -9.13 43.65 -4.39
CA VAL A 439 -9.69 42.50 -5.11
C VAL A 439 -10.90 42.91 -5.93
N ALA A 440 -11.81 43.71 -5.37
CA ALA A 440 -12.99 44.19 -6.08
C ALA A 440 -12.63 45.09 -7.27
N LEU A 441 -11.69 46.02 -7.09
CA LEU A 441 -11.23 46.89 -8.17
C LEU A 441 -10.49 46.10 -9.29
N ALA A 442 -9.67 45.11 -8.92
CA ALA A 442 -9.01 44.24 -9.89
C ALA A 442 -10.03 43.45 -10.73
N ARG A 443 -11.06 42.89 -10.09
CA ARG A 443 -12.12 42.14 -10.77
C ARG A 443 -12.98 43.00 -11.69
N THR A 444 -13.13 44.28 -11.39
CA THR A 444 -13.98 45.22 -12.16
C THR A 444 -13.18 46.14 -13.07
N HIS A 445 -11.91 45.83 -13.29
CA HIS A 445 -10.99 46.65 -14.13
C HIS A 445 -11.00 48.14 -13.75
N GLY A 446 -10.99 48.42 -12.44
CA GLY A 446 -10.96 49.78 -11.90
C GLY A 446 -12.31 50.51 -11.85
N ARG A 447 -13.41 49.92 -12.29
CA ARG A 447 -14.74 50.53 -12.28
C ARG A 447 -15.32 50.58 -10.86
N ARG A 448 -15.27 51.75 -10.23
CA ARG A 448 -15.64 51.93 -8.80
C ARG A 448 -17.08 51.59 -8.49
N HIS A 449 -18.03 51.93 -9.37
CA HIS A 449 -19.45 51.63 -9.19
C HIS A 449 -19.71 50.12 -9.16
N ASP A 450 -19.05 49.37 -10.05
CA ASP A 450 -19.18 47.90 -10.11
C ASP A 450 -18.42 47.25 -8.92
N ALA A 451 -17.26 47.81 -8.49
CA ALA A 451 -16.55 47.37 -7.32
C ALA A 451 -17.35 47.55 -6.02
N ALA A 452 -18.04 48.67 -5.85
CA ALA A 452 -18.95 48.90 -4.72
C ALA A 452 -20.06 47.85 -4.66
N ARG A 453 -20.63 47.50 -5.83
CA ARG A 453 -21.65 46.43 -5.90
C ARG A 453 -21.13 45.06 -5.57
N VAL A 454 -19.88 44.72 -5.94
CA VAL A 454 -19.19 43.46 -5.56
C VAL A 454 -18.96 43.40 -4.06
N LEU A 455 -18.63 44.53 -3.41
CA LEU A 455 -18.41 44.64 -1.97
C LEU A 455 -19.69 44.70 -1.15
N GLY A 456 -20.88 44.91 -1.78
CA GLY A 456 -22.12 45.18 -1.08
C GLY A 456 -22.16 46.57 -0.41
N TRP A 457 -21.35 47.53 -0.87
CA TRP A 457 -21.21 48.87 -0.32
C TRP A 457 -21.96 49.90 -1.17
N ALA A 458 -22.35 50.99 -0.54
CA ALA A 458 -22.83 52.14 -1.29
C ALA A 458 -21.68 52.82 -2.07
N SER A 459 -21.93 53.26 -3.29
CA SER A 459 -20.90 53.86 -4.15
C SER A 459 -20.16 55.03 -3.52
N ASN A 460 -20.83 55.79 -2.66
CA ASN A 460 -20.22 56.95 -1.96
C ASN A 460 -19.25 56.54 -0.83
N ALA A 461 -19.52 55.37 -0.16
CA ALA A 461 -18.64 54.84 0.87
C ALA A 461 -17.29 54.38 0.26
N LEU A 462 -17.33 53.61 -0.83
CA LEU A 462 -16.11 53.18 -1.52
C LEU A 462 -15.23 54.35 -1.98
N THR A 463 -15.81 55.43 -2.44
CA THR A 463 -15.04 56.60 -2.92
C THR A 463 -14.30 57.31 -1.80
N ARG A 464 -14.92 57.40 -0.61
CA ARG A 464 -14.29 57.95 0.58
C ARG A 464 -13.15 57.07 1.08
N ASP A 465 -13.39 55.77 1.21
CA ASP A 465 -12.42 54.84 1.77
C ASP A 465 -11.22 54.58 0.84
N VAL A 466 -11.41 54.67 -0.49
CA VAL A 466 -10.31 54.67 -1.48
C VAL A 466 -9.41 55.88 -1.31
N GLN A 467 -9.95 57.08 -0.97
CA GLN A 467 -9.17 58.26 -0.69
C GLN A 467 -8.44 58.21 0.63
N GLU A 468 -9.10 57.75 1.71
CA GLU A 468 -8.51 57.65 3.04
C GLU A 468 -7.41 56.56 3.14
N LEU A 469 -7.53 55.46 2.39
CA LEU A 469 -6.59 54.34 2.39
C LEU A 469 -5.41 54.55 1.39
N GLY A 470 -5.35 55.66 0.69
CA GLY A 470 -4.20 56.04 -0.14
C GLY A 470 -3.97 55.17 -1.37
N PHE A 471 -5.01 54.70 -2.03
CA PHE A 471 -4.87 54.03 -3.34
C PHE A 471 -4.53 55.09 -4.41
N ALA A 472 -3.27 55.13 -4.86
CA ALA A 472 -2.93 55.77 -6.11
C ALA A 472 -3.51 54.96 -7.28
N LEU A 473 -4.26 55.61 -8.12
CA LEU A 473 -4.87 55.07 -9.35
C LEU A 473 -3.85 55.03 -10.47
#